data_ff773a4c272385945ec5d47b159d0326
#
_entry.id   ff773a4c272385945ec5d47b159d0326
#
_cell.length_a   1.000
_cell.length_b   1.000
_cell.length_c   1.000
_cell.angle_alpha   90.00
_cell.angle_beta   90.00
_cell.angle_gamma   90.00
#
_symmetry.space_group_name_H-M   'P 1'
#
loop_
_entity.id
_entity.type
_entity.pdbx_description
1 polymer ?
#
loop_
_entity_poly.entity_id
_entity_poly.type
_entity_poly.pdbx_seq_one_letter_code
_entity_poly.pdbx_strand_id
1 'polypeptide(L)'
;MEFLSPLILNMSLAQFKNTFCEWTRITKTNGYRTYSKEFITGYENVDYLYSLIRHYVFKADLKLNISQHYRSLHYWIDDGSMEEYKAIKEKFLEDEMLEWRNNNIFLEMTQKMQHAYCCTEDKLKQVRYILESGEVEPKRTIIFCKFIDSRDLCEKHFPECLVLSYQKDSLGLNLQEYNATIYFDKVWDYALRTQSTRRTFRTGQERDCLYFDLTGNVGLERLIDRNIGKKVSMSEYFKKATKQQLEKDL
;
A
#
# COMPACT_ATOMS: atom_id res chain seq x y z
N MET A 1 -22.50 2.61 5.68
CA MET A 1 -23.88 2.06 5.77
C MET A 1 -24.86 3.08 6.33
N GLU A 2 -24.57 3.79 7.40
CA GLU A 2 -25.38 4.94 7.86
C GLU A 2 -25.54 6.04 6.78
N PHE A 3 -24.59 6.16 5.90
CA PHE A 3 -24.66 7.05 4.73
C PHE A 3 -25.83 6.72 3.79
N LEU A 4 -26.19 5.45 3.66
CA LEU A 4 -27.30 5.02 2.81
C LEU A 4 -28.65 5.07 3.56
N SER A 5 -28.66 4.59 4.79
CA SER A 5 -29.81 4.67 5.70
C SER A 5 -29.37 4.30 7.13
N PRO A 6 -29.76 5.06 8.16
CA PRO A 6 -29.47 4.71 9.55
C PRO A 6 -30.18 3.43 9.99
N LEU A 7 -31.22 2.99 9.27
CA LEU A 7 -31.97 1.77 9.59
C LEU A 7 -31.32 0.47 9.12
N ILE A 8 -30.28 0.52 8.29
CA ILE A 8 -29.63 -0.68 7.75
C ILE A 8 -28.99 -1.51 8.86
N LEU A 9 -28.24 -0.90 9.74
CA LEU A 9 -27.62 -1.56 10.88
C LEU A 9 -28.47 -1.43 12.15
N ASN A 10 -29.27 -0.39 12.26
CA ASN A 10 -30.13 -0.06 13.40
C ASN A 10 -29.40 -0.16 14.76
N MET A 11 -28.18 0.35 14.82
CA MET A 11 -27.33 0.34 16.00
C MET A 11 -26.50 1.61 16.07
N SER A 12 -26.16 2.03 17.30
CA SER A 12 -25.25 3.14 17.52
C SER A 12 -23.81 2.77 17.16
N LEU A 13 -22.95 3.76 16.94
CA LEU A 13 -21.52 3.54 16.70
C LEU A 13 -20.86 2.75 17.83
N ALA A 14 -21.27 2.98 19.09
CA ALA A 14 -20.76 2.24 20.24
C ALA A 14 -21.19 0.76 20.19
N GLN A 15 -22.44 0.49 19.86
CA GLN A 15 -22.92 -0.88 19.67
C GLN A 15 -22.22 -1.57 18.50
N PHE A 16 -22.07 -0.88 17.37
CA PHE A 16 -21.31 -1.42 16.23
C PHE A 16 -19.89 -1.81 16.63
N LYS A 17 -19.21 -0.91 17.30
CA LYS A 17 -17.85 -1.16 17.76
C LYS A 17 -17.77 -2.35 18.71
N ASN A 18 -18.65 -2.43 19.70
CA ASN A 18 -18.67 -3.52 20.68
C ASN A 18 -19.07 -4.87 20.07
N THR A 19 -19.82 -4.87 18.97
CA THR A 19 -20.28 -6.10 18.33
C THR A 19 -19.30 -6.63 17.28
N PHE A 20 -18.58 -5.73 16.59
CA PHE A 20 -17.80 -6.09 15.41
C PHE A 20 -16.31 -5.78 15.51
N CYS A 21 -15.85 -5.14 16.59
CA CYS A 21 -14.46 -4.73 16.72
C CYS A 21 -13.82 -5.23 18.00
N GLU A 22 -12.65 -5.83 17.89
CA GLU A 22 -11.73 -6.04 19.02
C GLU A 22 -10.95 -4.76 19.30
N TRP A 23 -10.75 -4.45 20.57
CA TRP A 23 -10.10 -3.20 21.00
C TRP A 23 -8.93 -3.45 21.92
N THR A 24 -7.92 -2.60 21.79
CA THR A 24 -6.85 -2.46 22.78
C THR A 24 -6.77 -1.02 23.22
N ARG A 25 -6.74 -0.80 24.55
CA ARG A 25 -6.52 0.51 25.14
C ARG A 25 -5.06 0.65 25.54
N ILE A 26 -4.35 1.59 24.93
CA ILE A 26 -2.98 1.92 25.32
C ILE A 26 -3.03 3.18 26.17
N THR A 27 -2.51 3.07 27.41
CA THR A 27 -2.42 4.18 28.34
C THR A 27 -0.95 4.59 28.46
N LYS A 28 -0.65 5.85 28.17
CA LYS A 28 0.69 6.43 28.36
C LYS A 28 0.60 7.52 29.42
N THR A 29 1.54 7.49 30.38
CA THR A 29 1.71 8.52 31.38
C THR A 29 2.94 9.35 31.02
N ASN A 30 2.76 10.64 30.85
CA ASN A 30 3.85 11.60 30.64
C ASN A 30 3.82 12.62 31.78
N GLY A 31 4.67 12.44 32.75
CA GLY A 31 4.66 13.20 34.01
C GLY A 31 3.35 13.01 34.77
N TYR A 32 2.61 14.10 35.03
CA TYR A 32 1.34 14.09 35.78
C TYR A 32 0.09 13.85 34.88
N ARG A 33 0.26 13.66 33.59
CA ARG A 33 -0.87 13.46 32.68
C ARG A 33 -0.86 12.06 32.09
N THR A 34 -1.99 11.38 32.22
CA THR A 34 -2.24 10.06 31.63
C THR A 34 -3.16 10.21 30.41
N TYR A 35 -2.71 9.73 29.28
CA TYR A 35 -3.47 9.69 28.04
C TYR A 35 -3.81 8.25 27.71
N SER A 36 -5.08 7.97 27.47
CA SER A 36 -5.47 6.66 26.95
C SER A 36 -6.03 6.82 25.52
N LYS A 37 -5.61 5.93 24.63
CA LYS A 37 -6.11 5.86 23.26
C LYS A 37 -6.53 4.44 22.96
N GLU A 38 -7.71 4.30 22.39
CA GLU A 38 -8.27 3.02 21.97
C GLU A 38 -7.95 2.78 20.49
N PHE A 39 -7.56 1.56 20.18
CA PHE A 39 -7.25 1.13 18.81
C PHE A 39 -8.04 -0.14 18.50
N ILE A 40 -8.60 -0.22 17.31
CA ILE A 40 -9.19 -1.45 16.79
C ILE A 40 -8.04 -2.38 16.42
N THR A 41 -8.01 -3.57 17.01
CA THR A 41 -6.97 -4.59 16.79
C THR A 41 -7.44 -5.74 15.93
N GLY A 42 -8.75 -5.90 15.77
CA GLY A 42 -9.36 -6.95 14.97
C GLY A 42 -10.84 -6.70 14.72
N TYR A 43 -11.45 -7.62 14.01
CA TYR A 43 -12.88 -7.61 13.75
C TYR A 43 -13.48 -8.95 14.11
N GLU A 44 -14.64 -8.91 14.77
CA GLU A 44 -15.43 -10.07 15.18
C GLU A 44 -16.78 -10.09 14.46
N ASN A 45 -17.47 -11.23 14.50
CA ASN A 45 -18.83 -11.39 14.01
C ASN A 45 -19.04 -10.89 12.56
N VAL A 46 -18.02 -11.02 11.73
CA VAL A 46 -18.03 -10.49 10.34
C VAL A 46 -19.15 -11.13 9.52
N ASP A 47 -19.43 -12.43 9.69
CA ASP A 47 -20.51 -13.11 8.98
C ASP A 47 -21.89 -12.58 9.39
N TYR A 48 -22.06 -12.23 10.66
CA TYR A 48 -23.27 -11.57 11.14
C TYR A 48 -23.43 -10.18 10.50
N LEU A 49 -22.37 -9.39 10.42
CA LEU A 49 -22.38 -8.11 9.71
C LEU A 49 -22.80 -8.30 8.24
N TYR A 50 -22.21 -9.27 7.54
CA TYR A 50 -22.61 -9.58 6.17
C TYR A 50 -24.07 -9.99 6.05
N SER A 51 -24.60 -10.76 7.01
CA SER A 51 -26.02 -11.14 7.02
C SER A 51 -26.95 -9.94 7.10
N LEU A 52 -26.57 -8.91 7.87
CA LEU A 52 -27.34 -7.67 8.01
C LEU A 52 -27.31 -6.79 6.75
N ILE A 53 -26.18 -6.75 6.07
CA ILE A 53 -25.97 -5.81 4.95
C ILE A 53 -26.15 -6.44 3.57
N ARG A 54 -26.25 -7.77 3.46
CA ARG A 54 -26.26 -8.50 2.16
C ARG A 54 -27.29 -7.99 1.15
N HIS A 55 -28.45 -7.54 1.61
CA HIS A 55 -29.52 -7.02 0.76
C HIS A 55 -29.22 -5.61 0.19
N TYR A 56 -28.24 -4.93 0.76
CA TYR A 56 -27.80 -3.57 0.39
C TYR A 56 -26.44 -3.55 -0.30
N VAL A 57 -25.79 -4.72 -0.41
CA VAL A 57 -24.50 -4.86 -1.04
C VAL A 57 -24.67 -5.50 -2.41
N PHE A 58 -24.43 -4.74 -3.45
CA PHE A 58 -24.34 -5.27 -4.81
C PHE A 58 -22.88 -5.44 -5.18
N LYS A 59 -22.52 -6.66 -5.56
CA LYS A 59 -21.19 -7.00 -6.06
C LYS A 59 -21.28 -7.22 -7.57
N ALA A 60 -20.65 -6.37 -8.35
CA ALA A 60 -20.51 -6.55 -9.78
C ALA A 60 -19.04 -6.71 -10.14
N ASP A 61 -18.76 -7.67 -11.00
CA ASP A 61 -17.44 -7.81 -11.61
C ASP A 61 -17.39 -6.95 -12.90
N LEU A 62 -16.36 -6.12 -12.98
CA LEU A 62 -16.12 -5.31 -14.17
C LEU A 62 -15.61 -6.23 -15.29
N LYS A 63 -16.42 -6.40 -16.33
CA LYS A 63 -16.04 -7.13 -17.54
C LYS A 63 -15.74 -6.13 -18.65
N LEU A 64 -14.50 -6.06 -19.07
CA LEU A 64 -14.05 -5.24 -20.19
C LEU A 64 -13.43 -6.15 -21.25
N ASN A 65 -13.54 -5.72 -22.51
CA ASN A 65 -12.94 -6.44 -23.66
C ASN A 65 -11.46 -6.07 -23.87
N ILE A 66 -10.76 -5.74 -22.80
CA ILE A 66 -9.34 -5.37 -22.78
C ILE A 66 -8.62 -6.22 -21.75
N SER A 67 -7.32 -6.40 -21.94
CA SER A 67 -6.47 -7.21 -21.08
C SER A 67 -5.66 -6.36 -20.10
N GLN A 68 -5.23 -6.99 -19.01
CA GLN A 68 -4.29 -6.42 -18.04
C GLN A 68 -2.99 -7.22 -18.09
N HIS A 69 -1.88 -6.55 -18.33
CA HIS A 69 -0.55 -7.16 -18.37
C HIS A 69 0.30 -6.62 -17.23
N TYR A 70 0.82 -7.51 -16.43
CA TYR A 70 1.67 -7.18 -15.27
C TYR A 70 3.10 -7.63 -15.53
N ARG A 71 4.05 -6.73 -15.32
CA ARG A 71 5.49 -7.01 -15.43
C ARG A 71 6.23 -6.50 -14.21
N SER A 72 7.25 -7.23 -13.78
CA SER A 72 8.13 -6.83 -12.68
C SER A 72 9.51 -6.56 -13.26
N LEU A 73 10.07 -5.38 -12.97
CA LEU A 73 11.45 -5.03 -13.30
C LEU A 73 12.25 -4.92 -12.02
N HIS A 74 13.43 -5.50 -12.03
CA HIS A 74 14.33 -5.47 -10.88
C HIS A 74 15.29 -4.27 -11.00
N TYR A 75 15.51 -3.61 -9.86
CA TYR A 75 16.53 -2.56 -9.72
C TYR A 75 17.46 -2.87 -8.56
N TRP A 76 18.65 -2.33 -8.63
CA TRP A 76 19.66 -2.48 -7.60
C TRP A 76 19.71 -1.21 -6.74
N ILE A 77 19.68 -1.44 -5.43
CA ILE A 77 19.82 -0.37 -4.46
C ILE A 77 21.33 -0.08 -4.32
N ASP A 78 21.69 1.20 -4.38
CA ASP A 78 23.07 1.62 -4.18
C ASP A 78 23.58 1.34 -2.76
N ASP A 79 24.90 1.28 -2.60
CA ASP A 79 25.51 0.86 -1.33
C ASP A 79 25.13 1.77 -0.17
N GLY A 80 25.05 3.09 -0.36
CA GLY A 80 24.68 4.03 0.68
C GLY A 80 23.25 3.83 1.16
N SER A 81 22.29 3.73 0.24
CA SER A 81 20.89 3.41 0.54
C SER A 81 20.74 2.03 1.18
N MET A 82 21.56 1.07 0.77
CA MET A 82 21.56 -0.28 1.36
C MET A 82 22.10 -0.27 2.80
N GLU A 83 23.13 0.51 3.09
CA GLU A 83 23.65 0.67 4.46
C GLU A 83 22.60 1.32 5.37
N GLU A 84 21.94 2.39 4.91
CA GLU A 84 20.86 3.05 5.65
C GLU A 84 19.70 2.07 5.92
N TYR A 85 19.26 1.32 4.91
CA TYR A 85 18.24 0.29 5.05
C TYR A 85 18.61 -0.74 6.12
N LYS A 86 19.84 -1.26 6.10
CA LYS A 86 20.33 -2.24 7.08
C LYS A 86 20.38 -1.67 8.48
N ALA A 87 20.88 -0.44 8.66
CA ALA A 87 20.95 0.23 9.96
C ALA A 87 19.56 0.42 10.58
N ILE A 88 18.55 0.81 9.76
CA ILE A 88 17.17 0.93 10.22
C ILE A 88 16.60 -0.44 10.59
N LYS A 89 16.87 -1.47 9.80
CA LYS A 89 16.44 -2.85 10.06
C LYS A 89 17.02 -3.39 11.39
N GLU A 90 18.32 -3.25 11.59
CA GLU A 90 19.01 -3.69 12.81
C GLU A 90 18.43 -2.99 14.05
N LYS A 91 18.33 -1.66 14.00
CA LYS A 91 17.71 -0.88 15.07
C LYS A 91 16.28 -1.33 15.40
N PHE A 92 15.50 -1.67 14.38
CA PHE A 92 14.13 -2.18 14.54
C PHE A 92 14.13 -3.55 15.22
N LEU A 93 15.01 -4.47 14.79
CA LEU A 93 15.09 -5.83 15.35
C LEU A 93 15.64 -5.88 16.77
N GLU A 94 16.42 -4.87 17.18
CA GLU A 94 16.94 -4.70 18.55
C GLU A 94 15.94 -3.97 19.47
N ASP A 95 14.89 -3.35 18.94
CA ASP A 95 13.93 -2.59 19.74
C ASP A 95 13.15 -3.52 20.67
N GLU A 96 13.29 -3.30 21.98
CA GLU A 96 12.55 -4.04 23.02
C GLU A 96 11.03 -3.94 22.83
N MET A 97 10.55 -2.84 22.24
CA MET A 97 9.14 -2.63 21.92
C MET A 97 8.62 -3.60 20.84
N LEU A 98 9.50 -4.30 20.12
CA LEU A 98 9.12 -5.34 19.17
C LEU A 98 8.36 -6.48 19.87
N GLU A 99 8.71 -6.80 21.10
CA GLU A 99 8.03 -7.84 21.89
C GLU A 99 6.56 -7.49 22.18
N TRP A 100 6.24 -6.21 22.29
CA TRP A 100 4.88 -5.72 22.53
C TRP A 100 3.99 -5.72 21.29
N ARG A 101 4.50 -6.19 20.15
CA ARG A 101 3.75 -6.28 18.88
C ARG A 101 3.03 -4.98 18.49
N ASN A 102 3.72 -3.85 18.68
CA ASN A 102 3.18 -2.55 18.35
C ASN A 102 3.18 -2.34 16.82
N ASN A 103 2.02 -2.52 16.21
CA ASN A 103 1.85 -2.35 14.76
C ASN A 103 2.30 -0.96 14.24
N ASN A 104 2.15 0.10 15.04
CA ASN A 104 2.54 1.45 14.61
C ASN A 104 4.06 1.57 14.47
N ILE A 105 4.82 0.99 15.42
CA ILE A 105 6.28 0.96 15.35
C ILE A 105 6.73 0.16 14.12
N PHE A 106 6.12 -1.01 13.90
CA PHE A 106 6.43 -1.82 12.72
C PHE A 106 6.18 -1.07 11.41
N LEU A 107 5.00 -0.43 11.26
CA LEU A 107 4.66 0.32 10.07
C LEU A 107 5.56 1.54 9.86
N GLU A 108 5.90 2.24 10.95
CA GLU A 108 6.82 3.38 10.90
C GLU A 108 8.22 2.95 10.45
N MET A 109 8.76 1.87 11.02
CA MET A 109 10.10 1.37 10.68
C MET A 109 10.16 0.81 9.26
N THR A 110 9.15 0.07 8.83
CA THR A 110 9.09 -0.41 7.43
C THR A 110 8.95 0.74 6.43
N GLN A 111 8.27 1.82 6.81
CA GLN A 111 8.21 3.03 6.00
C GLN A 111 9.57 3.73 5.91
N LYS A 112 10.30 3.84 7.03
CA LYS A 112 11.68 4.39 7.04
C LYS A 112 12.63 3.54 6.21
N MET A 113 12.58 2.21 6.35
CA MET A 113 13.37 1.30 5.52
C MET A 113 13.10 1.48 4.03
N GLN A 114 11.83 1.61 3.65
CA GLN A 114 11.45 1.83 2.24
C GLN A 114 11.88 3.22 1.74
N HIS A 115 11.84 4.24 2.61
CA HIS A 115 12.27 5.59 2.29
C HIS A 115 13.78 5.67 2.01
N ALA A 116 14.61 4.89 2.70
CA ALA A 116 16.06 4.87 2.53
C ALA A 116 16.50 4.62 1.08
N TYR A 117 15.71 3.89 0.30
CA TYR A 117 16.02 3.58 -1.11
C TYR A 117 14.98 4.10 -2.11
N CYS A 118 14.09 5.00 -1.69
CA CYS A 118 13.01 5.46 -2.58
C CYS A 118 13.52 6.22 -3.81
N CYS A 119 14.65 6.91 -3.69
CA CYS A 119 15.25 7.73 -4.76
C CYS A 119 16.47 7.11 -5.44
N THR A 120 16.64 5.80 -5.40
CA THR A 120 17.74 5.08 -6.05
C THR A 120 17.78 5.35 -7.56
N GLU A 121 18.96 5.69 -8.08
CA GLU A 121 19.13 6.06 -9.50
C GLU A 121 18.76 4.92 -10.46
N ASP A 122 18.98 3.68 -10.05
CA ASP A 122 18.65 2.52 -10.89
C ASP A 122 17.14 2.38 -11.14
N LYS A 123 16.29 2.85 -10.22
CA LYS A 123 14.85 2.99 -10.48
C LYS A 123 14.57 3.90 -11.66
N LEU A 124 15.26 5.05 -11.75
CA LEU A 124 15.10 5.97 -12.87
C LEU A 124 15.53 5.33 -14.19
N LYS A 125 16.60 4.51 -14.17
CA LYS A 125 17.03 3.75 -15.35
C LYS A 125 15.96 2.76 -15.80
N GLN A 126 15.33 2.06 -14.86
CA GLN A 126 14.23 1.13 -15.19
C GLN A 126 13.03 1.86 -15.79
N VAL A 127 12.66 3.03 -15.25
CA VAL A 127 11.59 3.85 -15.83
C VAL A 127 11.95 4.31 -17.25
N ARG A 128 13.17 4.81 -17.48
CA ARG A 128 13.64 5.17 -18.82
C ARG A 128 13.56 4.00 -19.77
N TYR A 129 14.03 2.82 -19.35
CA TYR A 129 13.97 1.60 -20.14
C TYR A 129 12.53 1.27 -20.57
N ILE A 130 11.55 1.38 -19.64
CA ILE A 130 10.13 1.17 -19.97
C ILE A 130 9.66 2.19 -21.02
N LEU A 131 9.94 3.49 -20.80
CA LEU A 131 9.47 4.56 -21.68
C LEU A 131 10.12 4.53 -23.08
N GLU A 132 11.37 4.09 -23.15
CA GLU A 132 12.15 3.98 -24.41
C GLU A 132 11.91 2.66 -25.15
N SER A 133 11.26 1.67 -24.53
CA SER A 133 10.99 0.37 -25.14
C SER A 133 10.06 0.43 -26.37
N GLY A 134 9.32 1.52 -26.52
CA GLY A 134 8.28 1.68 -27.56
C GLY A 134 6.96 0.96 -27.25
N GLU A 135 6.87 0.26 -26.12
CA GLU A 135 5.62 -0.43 -25.71
C GLU A 135 4.60 0.52 -25.08
N VAL A 136 5.06 1.63 -24.52
CA VAL A 136 4.25 2.62 -23.82
C VAL A 136 4.46 4.02 -24.39
N GLU A 137 3.41 4.82 -24.39
CA GLU A 137 3.46 6.23 -24.73
C GLU A 137 3.67 7.05 -23.43
N PRO A 138 4.75 7.85 -23.25
CA PRO A 138 4.96 8.63 -22.02
C PRO A 138 3.76 9.48 -21.62
N LYS A 139 3.10 10.15 -22.57
CA LYS A 139 1.90 10.96 -22.32
C LYS A 139 0.67 10.16 -21.87
N ARG A 140 0.71 8.84 -21.98
CA ARG A 140 -0.33 7.90 -21.55
C ARG A 140 0.12 7.02 -20.41
N THR A 141 1.23 7.39 -19.76
CA THR A 141 1.85 6.67 -18.66
C THR A 141 1.65 7.41 -17.35
N ILE A 142 1.21 6.68 -16.32
CA ILE A 142 1.11 7.15 -14.95
C ILE A 142 2.28 6.55 -14.15
N ILE A 143 2.91 7.38 -13.32
CA ILE A 143 3.91 6.92 -12.36
C ILE A 143 3.35 7.12 -10.95
N PHE A 144 3.15 6.03 -10.20
CA PHE A 144 2.69 6.10 -8.82
C PHE A 144 3.88 6.11 -7.85
N CYS A 145 3.94 7.16 -7.03
CA CYS A 145 4.94 7.35 -5.99
C CYS A 145 4.29 7.30 -4.60
N LYS A 146 5.00 6.77 -3.61
CA LYS A 146 4.56 6.74 -2.21
C LYS A 146 5.10 7.92 -1.41
N PHE A 147 6.34 8.34 -1.71
CA PHE A 147 7.05 9.39 -1.01
C PHE A 147 7.07 10.69 -1.82
N ILE A 148 7.18 11.82 -1.12
CA ILE A 148 7.29 13.14 -1.75
C ILE A 148 8.57 13.20 -2.56
N ASP A 149 9.69 12.73 -1.99
CA ASP A 149 11.01 12.78 -2.66
C ASP A 149 11.02 11.98 -3.96
N SER A 150 10.43 10.79 -3.98
CA SER A 150 10.31 10.01 -5.22
C SER A 150 9.36 10.65 -6.23
N ARG A 151 8.29 11.31 -5.78
CA ARG A 151 7.39 12.07 -6.64
C ARG A 151 8.12 13.23 -7.32
N ASP A 152 8.78 14.10 -6.53
CA ASP A 152 9.50 15.27 -7.04
C ASP A 152 10.61 14.84 -8.00
N LEU A 153 11.27 13.71 -7.70
CA LEU A 153 12.27 13.10 -8.56
C LEU A 153 11.68 12.66 -9.90
N CYS A 154 10.52 11.98 -9.88
CA CYS A 154 9.85 11.52 -11.09
C CYS A 154 9.30 12.69 -11.92
N GLU A 155 8.69 13.71 -11.31
CA GLU A 155 8.22 14.91 -11.99
C GLU A 155 9.35 15.65 -12.71
N LYS A 156 10.53 15.71 -12.10
CA LYS A 156 11.72 16.31 -12.70
C LYS A 156 12.27 15.53 -13.89
N HIS A 157 12.31 14.20 -13.79
CA HIS A 157 12.96 13.34 -14.79
C HIS A 157 12.02 12.86 -15.91
N PHE A 158 10.72 12.84 -15.67
CA PHE A 158 9.69 12.32 -16.58
C PHE A 158 8.51 13.30 -16.72
N PRO A 159 8.75 14.54 -17.17
CA PRO A 159 7.73 15.61 -17.21
C PRO A 159 6.58 15.30 -18.19
N GLU A 160 6.75 14.34 -19.08
CA GLU A 160 5.70 13.91 -20.01
C GLU A 160 4.72 12.90 -19.42
N CYS A 161 5.09 12.26 -18.28
CA CYS A 161 4.26 11.31 -17.59
C CYS A 161 3.40 11.99 -16.53
N LEU A 162 2.25 11.41 -16.22
CA LEU A 162 1.44 11.84 -15.09
C LEU A 162 1.98 11.21 -13.80
N VAL A 163 2.56 12.01 -12.90
CA VAL A 163 3.06 11.53 -11.61
C VAL A 163 2.02 11.73 -10.53
N LEU A 164 1.64 10.65 -9.84
CA LEU A 164 0.59 10.62 -8.84
C LEU A 164 1.07 10.02 -7.52
N SER A 165 0.48 10.49 -6.41
CA SER A 165 0.65 9.84 -5.11
C SER A 165 -0.53 8.91 -4.79
N TYR A 166 -0.25 7.81 -4.07
CA TYR A 166 -1.31 6.88 -3.68
C TYR A 166 -2.36 7.51 -2.76
N GLN A 167 -1.99 8.47 -1.91
CA GLN A 167 -2.88 9.02 -0.89
C GLN A 167 -3.72 10.20 -1.39
N LYS A 168 -3.10 11.15 -2.09
CA LYS A 168 -3.79 12.38 -2.52
C LYS A 168 -4.57 12.18 -3.81
N ASP A 169 -3.98 11.46 -4.77
CA ASP A 169 -4.45 11.45 -6.15
C ASP A 169 -5.19 10.14 -6.50
N SER A 170 -5.27 9.18 -5.55
CA SER A 170 -5.99 7.93 -5.77
C SER A 170 -7.51 8.07 -5.71
N LEU A 171 -8.05 9.20 -5.22
CA LEU A 171 -9.48 9.40 -5.04
C LEU A 171 -10.06 10.30 -6.15
N GLY A 172 -11.07 9.80 -6.85
CA GLY A 172 -11.95 10.61 -7.71
C GLY A 172 -11.49 10.85 -9.15
N LEU A 173 -10.24 10.58 -9.53
CA LEU A 173 -9.75 10.82 -10.89
C LEU A 173 -10.21 9.73 -11.87
N ASN A 174 -10.64 10.15 -13.04
CA ASN A 174 -10.93 9.28 -14.17
C ASN A 174 -9.71 9.29 -15.11
N LEU A 175 -8.97 8.19 -15.13
CA LEU A 175 -7.68 8.11 -15.84
C LEU A 175 -7.72 7.04 -16.96
N GLN A 176 -8.88 6.85 -17.58
CA GLN A 176 -9.06 5.91 -18.69
C GLN A 176 -8.35 6.32 -19.99
N GLU A 177 -7.86 7.55 -20.07
CA GLU A 177 -7.00 7.98 -21.18
C GLU A 177 -5.58 7.43 -21.09
N TYR A 178 -5.17 7.01 -19.87
CA TYR A 178 -3.89 6.39 -19.59
C TYR A 178 -4.04 4.87 -19.63
N ASN A 179 -3.11 4.19 -20.26
CA ASN A 179 -3.12 2.73 -20.35
C ASN A 179 -1.83 2.07 -19.82
N ALA A 180 -0.82 2.82 -19.47
CA ALA A 180 0.38 2.33 -18.80
C ALA A 180 0.50 2.89 -17.39
N THR A 181 0.91 2.06 -16.44
CA THR A 181 1.13 2.46 -15.06
C THR A 181 2.43 1.87 -14.55
N ILE A 182 3.31 2.72 -14.04
CA ILE A 182 4.56 2.34 -13.40
C ILE A 182 4.42 2.58 -11.90
N TYR A 183 4.58 1.54 -11.10
CA TYR A 183 4.63 1.62 -9.65
C TYR A 183 6.08 1.82 -9.23
N PHE A 184 6.47 3.09 -9.12
CA PHE A 184 7.82 3.50 -8.76
C PHE A 184 8.16 3.11 -7.32
N ASP A 185 7.21 3.33 -6.40
CA ASP A 185 7.29 2.82 -5.05
C ASP A 185 6.18 1.81 -4.81
N LYS A 186 6.46 0.75 -4.07
CA LYS A 186 5.45 -0.21 -3.67
C LYS A 186 4.64 0.29 -2.49
N VAL A 187 3.35 0.05 -2.53
CA VAL A 187 2.45 0.23 -1.40
C VAL A 187 2.12 -1.12 -0.80
N TRP A 188 2.12 -1.24 0.51
CA TRP A 188 1.78 -2.49 1.20
C TRP A 188 0.28 -2.68 1.46
N ASP A 189 -0.53 -1.67 1.16
CA ASP A 189 -1.99 -1.73 1.28
C ASP A 189 -2.59 -2.26 -0.03
N TYR A 190 -3.19 -3.45 0.06
CA TYR A 190 -3.86 -4.09 -1.07
C TYR A 190 -5.00 -3.25 -1.64
N ALA A 191 -5.75 -2.53 -0.79
CA ALA A 191 -6.85 -1.71 -1.24
C ALA A 191 -6.36 -0.51 -2.07
N LEU A 192 -5.31 0.18 -1.61
CA LEU A 192 -4.68 1.28 -2.36
C LEU A 192 -4.09 0.77 -3.68
N ARG A 193 -3.42 -0.39 -3.67
CA ARG A 193 -2.88 -1.00 -4.88
C ARG A 193 -3.98 -1.32 -5.89
N THR A 194 -5.07 -1.93 -5.43
CA THR A 194 -6.22 -2.27 -6.28
C THR A 194 -6.93 -1.02 -6.79
N GLN A 195 -7.09 -0.01 -5.95
CA GLN A 195 -7.68 1.27 -6.36
C GLN A 195 -6.86 1.96 -7.45
N SER A 196 -5.52 2.00 -7.32
CA SER A 196 -4.66 2.59 -8.36
C SER A 196 -4.79 1.87 -9.70
N THR A 197 -4.83 0.54 -9.70
CA THR A 197 -5.06 -0.26 -10.91
C THR A 197 -6.41 0.05 -11.57
N ARG A 198 -7.47 0.18 -10.75
CA ARG A 198 -8.83 0.48 -11.24
C ARG A 198 -9.03 1.91 -11.76
N ARG A 199 -8.02 2.77 -11.70
CA ARG A 199 -8.07 4.11 -12.32
C ARG A 199 -7.93 4.05 -13.83
N THR A 200 -7.13 3.14 -14.32
CA THR A 200 -6.91 2.92 -15.75
C THR A 200 -7.80 1.80 -16.28
N PHE A 201 -7.93 0.68 -15.56
CA PHE A 201 -8.80 -0.44 -15.94
C PHE A 201 -10.24 -0.19 -15.48
N ARG A 202 -11.00 0.50 -16.30
CA ARG A 202 -12.39 0.88 -16.00
C ARG A 202 -13.20 1.10 -17.28
N THR A 203 -14.51 1.28 -17.13
CA THR A 203 -15.41 1.59 -18.25
C THR A 203 -14.93 2.83 -19.01
N GLY A 204 -14.84 2.71 -20.33
CA GLY A 204 -14.31 3.76 -21.22
C GLY A 204 -12.84 3.59 -21.58
N GLN A 205 -12.13 2.60 -21.02
CA GLN A 205 -10.81 2.20 -21.50
C GLN A 205 -10.98 1.30 -22.72
N GLU A 206 -10.27 1.64 -23.79
CA GLU A 206 -10.32 0.91 -25.08
C GLU A 206 -9.02 0.16 -25.39
N ARG A 207 -7.97 0.36 -24.57
CA ARG A 207 -6.65 -0.22 -24.78
C ARG A 207 -6.30 -1.20 -23.66
N ASP A 208 -5.51 -2.19 -23.98
CA ASP A 208 -4.91 -3.06 -22.97
C ASP A 208 -4.10 -2.23 -21.97
N CYS A 209 -4.22 -2.58 -20.68
CA CYS A 209 -3.55 -1.89 -19.60
C CYS A 209 -2.24 -2.59 -19.22
N LEU A 210 -1.16 -1.83 -19.20
CA LEU A 210 0.19 -2.30 -18.85
C LEU A 210 0.55 -1.81 -17.46
N TYR A 211 1.00 -2.71 -16.60
CA TYR A 211 1.39 -2.42 -15.23
C TYR A 211 2.82 -2.90 -14.98
N PHE A 212 3.67 -1.99 -14.54
CA PHE A 212 5.08 -2.26 -14.26
C PHE A 212 5.36 -2.05 -12.77
N ASP A 213 5.79 -3.09 -12.09
CA ASP A 213 6.22 -3.04 -10.70
C ASP A 213 7.75 -3.00 -10.64
N LEU A 214 8.31 -1.96 -10.03
CA LEU A 214 9.73 -1.89 -9.75
C LEU A 214 10.02 -2.62 -8.43
N THR A 215 10.94 -3.59 -8.45
CA THR A 215 11.27 -4.45 -7.31
C THR A 215 12.76 -4.35 -6.99
N GLY A 216 13.08 -3.84 -5.80
CA GLY A 216 14.45 -3.75 -5.30
C GLY A 216 14.98 -5.08 -4.78
N ASN A 217 16.30 -5.18 -4.67
CA ASN A 217 17.02 -6.37 -4.19
C ASN A 217 17.02 -6.52 -2.66
N VAL A 218 15.94 -6.10 -1.97
CA VAL A 218 15.78 -6.19 -0.51
C VAL A 218 14.62 -7.09 -0.10
N GLY A 219 14.66 -7.59 1.14
CA GLY A 219 13.64 -8.46 1.68
C GLY A 219 12.28 -7.80 1.79
N LEU A 220 12.24 -6.53 2.22
CA LEU A 220 11.00 -5.77 2.36
C LEU A 220 10.18 -5.71 1.06
N GLU A 221 10.81 -5.52 -0.09
CA GLU A 221 10.12 -5.48 -1.38
C GLU A 221 9.45 -6.83 -1.71
N ARG A 222 10.16 -7.93 -1.47
CA ARG A 222 9.61 -9.29 -1.64
C ARG A 222 8.49 -9.59 -0.65
N LEU A 223 8.61 -9.09 0.58
CA LEU A 223 7.57 -9.22 1.60
C LEU A 223 6.30 -8.48 1.19
N ILE A 224 6.43 -7.26 0.67
CA ILE A 224 5.29 -6.47 0.16
C ILE A 224 4.59 -7.25 -0.96
N ASP A 225 5.32 -7.72 -1.97
CA ASP A 225 4.73 -8.47 -3.09
C ASP A 225 3.99 -9.71 -2.63
N ARG A 226 4.61 -10.47 -1.72
CA ARG A 226 4.01 -11.68 -1.15
C ARG A 226 2.69 -11.38 -0.43
N ASN A 227 2.66 -10.30 0.36
CA ASN A 227 1.48 -9.93 1.14
C ASN A 227 0.36 -9.36 0.26
N ILE A 228 0.69 -8.53 -0.72
CA ILE A 228 -0.26 -8.05 -1.73
C ILE A 228 -0.87 -9.23 -2.50
N GLY A 229 -0.05 -10.18 -2.96
CA GLY A 229 -0.51 -11.36 -3.67
C GLY A 229 -1.45 -12.25 -2.83
N LYS A 230 -1.21 -12.34 -1.52
CA LYS A 230 -2.07 -13.08 -0.57
C LYS A 230 -3.21 -12.25 0.01
N LYS A 231 -3.31 -10.96 -0.32
CA LYS A 231 -4.27 -9.99 0.26
C LYS A 231 -4.15 -9.87 1.78
N VAL A 232 -2.95 -10.08 2.33
CA VAL A 232 -2.66 -9.97 3.76
C VAL A 232 -2.09 -8.58 4.04
N SER A 233 -2.60 -7.93 5.08
CA SER A 233 -2.05 -6.65 5.50
C SER A 233 -0.67 -6.83 6.16
N MET A 234 0.18 -5.80 6.07
CA MET A 234 1.48 -5.81 6.78
C MET A 234 1.31 -5.93 8.30
N SER A 235 0.26 -5.32 8.86
CA SER A 235 -0.06 -5.43 10.28
C SER A 235 -0.47 -6.85 10.67
N GLU A 236 -1.23 -7.54 9.83
CA GLU A 236 -1.61 -8.93 10.08
C GLU A 236 -0.41 -9.87 9.97
N TYR A 237 0.46 -9.65 9.00
CA TYR A 237 1.72 -10.35 8.90
C TYR A 237 2.57 -10.17 10.17
N PHE A 238 2.75 -8.91 10.62
CA PHE A 238 3.56 -8.61 11.79
C PHE A 238 3.05 -9.27 13.08
N LYS A 239 1.73 -9.30 13.28
CA LYS A 239 1.12 -9.97 14.45
C LYS A 239 1.48 -11.45 14.55
N LYS A 240 1.68 -12.12 13.41
CA LYS A 240 1.93 -13.57 13.32
C LYS A 240 3.41 -13.94 13.17
N ALA A 241 4.24 -13.01 12.66
CA ALA A 241 5.65 -13.27 12.38
C ALA A 241 6.48 -13.38 13.66
N THR A 242 7.41 -14.32 13.75
CA THR A 242 8.43 -14.38 14.79
C THR A 242 9.56 -13.39 14.52
N LYS A 243 10.41 -13.08 15.51
CA LYS A 243 11.61 -12.25 15.31
C LYS A 243 12.51 -12.84 14.21
N GLN A 244 12.77 -14.15 14.26
CA GLN A 244 13.55 -14.86 13.23
C GLN A 244 12.92 -14.74 11.83
N GLN A 245 11.58 -14.77 11.75
CA GLN A 245 10.88 -14.59 10.49
C GLN A 245 11.04 -13.15 9.96
N LEU A 246 10.99 -12.15 10.84
CA LEU A 246 11.22 -10.75 10.48
C LEU A 246 12.67 -10.52 10.01
N GLU A 247 13.66 -11.10 10.70
CA GLU A 247 15.08 -11.04 10.30
C GLU A 247 15.31 -11.57 8.88
N LYS A 248 14.63 -12.68 8.56
CA LYS A 248 14.74 -13.33 7.25
C LYS A 248 13.98 -12.59 6.14
N ASP A 249 12.82 -12.05 6.45
CA ASP A 249 11.90 -11.48 5.46
C ASP A 249 12.19 -10.00 5.15
N LEU A 250 12.79 -9.27 6.08
CA LEU A 250 13.28 -7.91 5.90
C LEU A 250 14.75 -7.87 5.47
#